data_c8b0256150d101726d7d50b5564b2e5c
#
_entry.id   c8b0256150d101726d7d50b5564b2e5c
#
_cell.length_a   1.000
_cell.length_b   1.000
_cell.length_c   1.000
_cell.angle_alpha   90.00
_cell.angle_beta   90.00
_cell.angle_gamma   90.00
#
_symmetry.space_group_name_H-M   'P 1'
#
loop_
_entity.id
_entity.type
_entity.pdbx_description
1 polymer ?
#
loop_
_entity_poly.entity_id
_entity_poly.type
_entity_poly.pdbx_seq_one_letter_code
_entity_poly.pdbx_strand_id
1 'polypeptide(L)'
;MKYLRRTVRKILLEEFACASITNPNIGGGIAELERQGLHIVSYYSPEEYDSGVANSIGLNVYNDKGDQKAWWMGEFQVTGEYCHGAFQCTNTNVRNLRGTGVGALLYDVACELVGKAGLSSDRNEVSDAAWKMWKYMNQNDQTYDIKGTYDWDGEQTPDDLMDDCASISWEDHNDEWKNPAYNPLNQVFVKKDKTRPTIKCLIEKGLIEFA
;
A
#
# COMPACT_ATOMS: atom_id res chain seq x y z
N MET A 1 1.60 -34.28 -24.03
CA MET A 1 1.51 -32.90 -24.56
C MET A 1 0.70 -31.92 -23.73
N LYS A 2 -0.44 -32.29 -23.08
CA LYS A 2 -1.22 -31.37 -22.23
C LYS A 2 -0.43 -30.86 -21.00
N TYR A 3 0.35 -31.71 -20.35
CA TYR A 3 1.17 -31.36 -19.19
C TYR A 3 2.27 -30.36 -19.53
N LEU A 4 2.99 -30.57 -20.62
CA LEU A 4 4.06 -29.67 -21.06
C LEU A 4 3.53 -28.28 -21.38
N ARG A 5 2.39 -28.19 -22.08
CA ARG A 5 1.75 -26.89 -22.37
C ARG A 5 1.28 -26.16 -21.11
N ARG A 6 0.80 -26.89 -20.10
CA ARG A 6 0.39 -26.31 -18.82
C ARG A 6 1.57 -25.79 -18.03
N THR A 7 2.69 -26.54 -17.99
CA THR A 7 3.94 -26.16 -17.34
C THR A 7 4.60 -24.96 -18.03
N VAL A 8 4.73 -24.99 -19.36
CA VAL A 8 5.28 -23.87 -20.15
C VAL A 8 4.43 -22.62 -20.01
N ARG A 9 3.10 -22.73 -20.03
CA ARG A 9 2.19 -21.60 -19.82
C ARG A 9 2.29 -21.05 -18.40
N LYS A 10 2.50 -21.92 -17.41
CA LYS A 10 2.72 -21.51 -16.01
C LYS A 10 4.02 -20.73 -15.88
N ILE A 11 5.14 -21.27 -16.39
CA ILE A 11 6.46 -20.61 -16.37
C ILE A 11 6.41 -19.26 -17.10
N LEU A 12 5.82 -19.20 -18.29
CA LEU A 12 5.69 -17.93 -19.03
C LEU A 12 4.83 -16.90 -18.31
N LEU A 13 3.77 -17.32 -17.63
CA LEU A 13 2.93 -16.40 -16.85
C LEU A 13 3.67 -15.92 -15.59
N GLU A 14 4.43 -16.81 -14.95
CA GLU A 14 5.27 -16.52 -13.77
C GLU A 14 6.36 -15.48 -14.09
N GLU A 15 7.09 -15.63 -15.22
CA GLU A 15 8.04 -14.59 -15.66
C GLU A 15 7.36 -13.25 -15.99
N PHE A 16 6.12 -13.25 -16.47
CA PHE A 16 5.41 -12.03 -16.85
C PHE A 16 4.91 -11.20 -15.66
N ALA A 17 4.48 -11.79 -14.55
CA ALA A 17 3.96 -11.02 -13.43
C ALA A 17 5.06 -10.20 -12.75
N CYS A 18 6.22 -10.80 -12.48
CA CYS A 18 7.35 -10.07 -11.91
C CYS A 18 8.01 -9.08 -12.88
N ALA A 19 8.00 -9.38 -14.18
CA ALA A 19 8.54 -8.49 -15.22
C ALA A 19 7.73 -7.19 -15.40
N SER A 20 6.47 -7.17 -14.97
CA SER A 20 5.63 -5.96 -15.00
C SER A 20 5.96 -4.96 -13.88
N ILE A 21 6.76 -5.37 -12.89
CA ILE A 21 7.18 -4.52 -11.76
C ILE A 21 8.35 -3.66 -12.20
N THR A 22 8.07 -2.43 -12.60
CA THR A 22 9.08 -1.49 -13.09
C THR A 22 9.72 -0.64 -11.99
N ASN A 23 9.12 -0.56 -10.81
CA ASN A 23 9.67 0.18 -9.70
C ASN A 23 10.85 -0.57 -9.06
N PRO A 24 12.10 -0.03 -9.12
CA PRO A 24 13.27 -0.72 -8.60
C PRO A 24 13.24 -0.95 -7.09
N ASN A 25 12.54 -0.10 -6.33
CA ASN A 25 12.42 -0.29 -4.88
C ASN A 25 11.52 -1.49 -4.56
N ILE A 26 10.43 -1.69 -5.31
CA ILE A 26 9.54 -2.84 -5.14
C ILE A 26 10.30 -4.12 -5.54
N GLY A 27 10.98 -4.12 -6.69
CA GLY A 27 11.83 -5.22 -7.12
C GLY A 27 12.93 -5.54 -6.12
N GLY A 28 13.57 -4.52 -5.54
CA GLY A 28 14.55 -4.66 -4.47
C GLY A 28 13.97 -5.30 -3.21
N GLY A 29 12.75 -4.90 -2.82
CA GLY A 29 12.03 -5.50 -1.69
C GLY A 29 11.73 -6.98 -1.89
N ILE A 30 11.29 -7.38 -3.08
CA ILE A 30 11.05 -8.79 -3.44
C ILE A 30 12.35 -9.59 -3.36
N ALA A 31 13.43 -9.10 -3.98
CA ALA A 31 14.73 -9.74 -3.93
C ALA A 31 15.27 -9.88 -2.50
N GLU A 32 14.99 -8.91 -1.64
CA GLU A 32 15.39 -8.96 -0.23
C GLU A 32 14.60 -10.01 0.56
N LEU A 33 13.29 -10.17 0.31
CA LEU A 33 12.52 -11.25 0.91
C LEU A 33 13.11 -12.61 0.53
N GLU A 34 13.37 -12.86 -0.76
CA GLU A 34 14.00 -14.09 -1.25
C GLU A 34 15.37 -14.32 -0.59
N ARG A 35 16.22 -13.30 -0.56
CA ARG A 35 17.59 -13.39 -0.02
C ARG A 35 17.62 -13.76 1.46
N GLN A 36 16.64 -13.30 2.25
CA GLN A 36 16.58 -13.55 3.68
C GLN A 36 15.67 -14.72 4.08
N GLY A 37 14.99 -15.38 3.15
CA GLY A 37 13.97 -16.38 3.46
C GLY A 37 12.81 -15.78 4.22
N LEU A 38 12.34 -14.61 3.78
CA LEU A 38 11.22 -13.91 4.39
C LEU A 38 9.98 -14.07 3.51
N HIS A 39 8.80 -14.03 4.15
CA HIS A 39 7.50 -14.02 3.47
C HIS A 39 6.55 -13.06 4.14
N ILE A 40 5.54 -12.61 3.39
CA ILE A 40 4.48 -11.73 3.86
C ILE A 40 3.27 -12.59 4.24
N VAL A 41 2.66 -12.31 5.38
CA VAL A 41 1.34 -12.83 5.76
C VAL A 41 0.36 -11.68 5.74
N SER A 42 -0.68 -11.79 4.92
CA SER A 42 -1.81 -10.85 4.89
C SER A 42 -2.98 -11.40 5.68
N TYR A 43 -3.66 -10.58 6.48
CA TYR A 43 -4.83 -10.99 7.27
C TYR A 43 -6.05 -11.30 6.42
N TYR A 44 -6.16 -10.68 5.25
CA TYR A 44 -7.26 -10.89 4.31
C TYR A 44 -6.74 -11.13 2.91
N SER A 45 -7.47 -11.93 2.16
CA SER A 45 -7.22 -12.16 0.72
C SER A 45 -7.71 -10.97 -0.14
N PRO A 46 -7.24 -10.86 -1.38
CA PRO A 46 -7.76 -9.85 -2.31
C PRO A 46 -9.28 -9.92 -2.51
N GLU A 47 -9.86 -11.12 -2.49
CA GLU A 47 -11.31 -11.35 -2.66
C GLU A 47 -12.11 -10.79 -1.49
N GLU A 48 -11.57 -10.83 -0.27
CA GLU A 48 -12.21 -10.27 0.92
C GLU A 48 -12.22 -8.75 0.89
N TYR A 49 -11.19 -8.11 0.33
CA TYR A 49 -11.21 -6.66 0.06
C TYR A 49 -12.21 -6.30 -1.03
N ASP A 50 -12.26 -7.06 -2.13
CA ASP A 50 -13.19 -6.81 -3.24
C ASP A 50 -14.66 -6.99 -2.82
N SER A 51 -14.96 -7.90 -1.89
CA SER A 51 -16.30 -8.13 -1.33
C SER A 51 -16.71 -7.15 -0.23
N GLY A 52 -15.76 -6.33 0.26
CA GLY A 52 -15.99 -5.40 1.37
C GLY A 52 -16.08 -6.06 2.75
N VAL A 53 -15.65 -7.31 2.88
CA VAL A 53 -15.55 -8.02 4.18
C VAL A 53 -14.36 -7.51 4.98
N ALA A 54 -13.22 -7.24 4.31
CA ALA A 54 -12.03 -6.72 4.95
C ALA A 54 -12.22 -5.24 5.33
N ASN A 55 -12.07 -4.93 6.60
CA ASN A 55 -12.15 -3.58 7.17
C ASN A 55 -10.80 -3.07 7.72
N SER A 56 -9.76 -3.89 7.64
CA SER A 56 -8.40 -3.53 8.06
C SER A 56 -7.38 -4.15 7.11
N ILE A 57 -6.15 -3.64 7.12
CA ILE A 57 -5.02 -4.24 6.44
C ILE A 57 -3.99 -4.63 7.49
N GLY A 58 -3.54 -5.88 7.44
CA GLY A 58 -2.41 -6.34 8.24
C GLY A 58 -1.47 -7.11 7.34
N LEU A 59 -0.28 -6.55 7.12
CA LEU A 59 0.80 -7.20 6.39
C LEU A 59 1.96 -7.43 7.37
N ASN A 60 2.27 -8.67 7.63
CA ASN A 60 3.37 -9.04 8.52
C ASN A 60 4.44 -9.77 7.73
N VAL A 61 5.71 -9.46 7.98
CA VAL A 61 6.85 -10.13 7.37
C VAL A 61 7.51 -11.04 8.39
N TYR A 62 7.55 -12.33 8.09
CA TYR A 62 8.14 -13.35 8.94
C TYR A 62 9.33 -14.02 8.26
N ASN A 63 10.23 -14.59 9.07
CA ASN A 63 11.20 -15.58 8.60
C ASN A 63 10.65 -17.00 8.80
N ASP A 64 11.35 -18.00 8.29
CA ASP A 64 10.99 -19.43 8.39
C ASP A 64 10.90 -19.94 9.84
N LYS A 65 11.43 -19.19 10.82
CA LYS A 65 11.33 -19.51 12.25
C LYS A 65 10.10 -18.91 12.92
N GLY A 66 9.29 -18.14 12.18
CA GLY A 66 8.13 -17.43 12.69
C GLY A 66 8.46 -16.13 13.40
N ASP A 67 9.71 -15.61 13.32
CA ASP A 67 10.02 -14.31 13.89
C ASP A 67 9.51 -13.19 12.98
N GLN A 68 8.73 -12.26 13.51
CA GLN A 68 8.28 -11.08 12.80
C GLN A 68 9.43 -10.08 12.61
N LYS A 69 9.66 -9.65 11.37
CA LYS A 69 10.76 -8.74 10.98
C LYS A 69 10.27 -7.35 10.61
N ALA A 70 9.05 -7.25 10.05
CA ALA A 70 8.42 -5.99 9.68
C ALA A 70 6.89 -6.14 9.72
N TRP A 71 6.17 -5.00 9.72
CA TRP A 71 4.72 -4.97 9.52
C TRP A 71 4.26 -3.65 8.91
N TRP A 72 3.08 -3.70 8.31
CA TRP A 72 2.31 -2.57 7.83
C TRP A 72 0.84 -2.80 8.19
N MET A 73 0.20 -1.81 8.77
CA MET A 73 -1.19 -1.89 9.23
C MET A 73 -1.98 -0.67 8.77
N GLY A 74 -3.26 -0.88 8.48
CA GLY A 74 -4.20 0.16 8.13
C GLY A 74 -5.62 -0.25 8.45
N GLU A 75 -6.54 0.73 8.50
CA GLU A 75 -7.95 0.54 8.81
C GLU A 75 -8.82 1.25 7.78
N PHE A 76 -9.97 0.65 7.46
CA PHE A 76 -10.97 1.26 6.60
C PHE A 76 -11.78 2.27 7.40
N GLN A 77 -11.83 3.49 6.91
CA GLN A 77 -12.57 4.55 7.55
C GLN A 77 -14.05 4.52 7.14
N VAL A 78 -14.94 4.19 8.07
CA VAL A 78 -16.35 3.88 7.80
C VAL A 78 -17.27 5.08 8.05
N THR A 79 -16.86 6.04 8.88
CA THR A 79 -17.73 7.15 9.32
C THR A 79 -16.96 8.44 9.51
N GLY A 80 -17.62 9.54 9.19
CA GLY A 80 -17.50 10.98 9.48
C GLY A 80 -16.20 11.61 9.98
N GLU A 81 -15.36 10.88 10.61
CA GLU A 81 -14.21 11.45 11.31
C GLU A 81 -12.94 11.56 10.45
N TYR A 82 -12.80 10.72 9.39
CA TYR A 82 -11.61 10.71 8.53
C TYR A 82 -11.97 10.24 7.12
N CYS A 83 -11.39 10.79 6.09
CA CYS A 83 -11.45 10.44 4.64
C CYS A 83 -12.28 9.20 4.29
N HIS A 84 -13.60 9.32 4.23
CA HIS A 84 -14.55 8.24 3.98
C HIS A 84 -14.18 7.33 2.81
N GLY A 85 -14.28 6.02 3.03
CA GLY A 85 -14.17 5.03 1.97
C GLY A 85 -12.74 4.74 1.52
N ALA A 86 -11.71 5.23 2.22
CA ALA A 86 -10.33 4.87 2.03
C ALA A 86 -9.78 4.06 3.19
N PHE A 87 -8.72 3.27 2.93
CA PHE A 87 -7.92 2.67 3.98
C PHE A 87 -6.85 3.65 4.44
N GLN A 88 -6.82 3.94 5.72
CA GLN A 88 -5.79 4.77 6.33
C GLN A 88 -4.65 3.92 6.87
N CYS A 89 -3.41 4.25 6.51
CA CYS A 89 -2.23 3.67 7.15
C CYS A 89 -2.18 4.09 8.62
N THR A 90 -2.11 3.15 9.55
CA THR A 90 -2.08 3.44 10.98
C THR A 90 -0.73 3.15 11.62
N ASN A 91 0.02 2.19 11.08
CA ASN A 91 1.33 1.84 11.64
C ASN A 91 2.20 1.12 10.61
N THR A 92 3.48 1.44 10.57
CA THR A 92 4.46 0.75 9.73
C THR A 92 5.78 0.63 10.46
N ASN A 93 6.33 -0.58 10.52
CA ASN A 93 7.65 -0.83 11.08
C ASN A 93 8.50 -1.74 10.19
N VAL A 94 9.55 -1.17 9.64
CA VAL A 94 10.52 -1.88 8.80
C VAL A 94 11.96 -1.68 9.29
N ARG A 95 12.15 -1.43 10.60
CA ARG A 95 13.44 -1.00 11.18
C ARG A 95 14.63 -1.84 10.73
N ASN A 96 14.49 -3.16 10.75
CA ASN A 96 15.56 -4.09 10.38
C ASN A 96 15.74 -4.27 8.87
N LEU A 97 14.82 -3.72 8.06
CA LEU A 97 14.78 -3.84 6.61
C LEU A 97 14.81 -2.47 5.92
N ARG A 98 15.29 -1.42 6.65
CA ARG A 98 15.40 -0.08 6.07
C ARG A 98 16.37 -0.04 4.90
N GLY A 99 15.99 0.66 3.84
CA GLY A 99 16.83 0.82 2.63
C GLY A 99 16.85 -0.39 1.70
N THR A 100 16.13 -1.47 2.02
CA THR A 100 16.10 -2.70 1.20
C THR A 100 14.96 -2.73 0.18
N GLY A 101 14.03 -1.76 0.24
CA GLY A 101 12.84 -1.72 -0.60
C GLY A 101 11.62 -2.42 0.00
N VAL A 102 11.76 -3.19 1.09
CA VAL A 102 10.63 -3.90 1.72
C VAL A 102 9.52 -2.93 2.17
N GLY A 103 9.87 -1.74 2.69
CA GLY A 103 8.86 -0.73 3.02
C GLY A 103 8.02 -0.33 1.80
N ALA A 104 8.65 -0.01 0.67
CA ALA A 104 7.96 0.34 -0.56
C ALA A 104 7.10 -0.83 -1.09
N LEU A 105 7.60 -2.06 -0.97
CA LEU A 105 6.86 -3.27 -1.33
C LEU A 105 5.58 -3.42 -0.50
N LEU A 106 5.64 -3.22 0.82
CA LEU A 106 4.45 -3.33 1.69
C LEU A 106 3.39 -2.27 1.34
N TYR A 107 3.79 -1.02 1.06
CA TYR A 107 2.86 0.01 0.57
C TYR A 107 2.23 -0.37 -0.79
N ASP A 108 3.00 -0.93 -1.70
CA ASP A 108 2.50 -1.34 -3.01
C ASP A 108 1.51 -2.51 -2.91
N VAL A 109 1.82 -3.50 -2.07
CA VAL A 109 0.91 -4.62 -1.75
C VAL A 109 -0.37 -4.09 -1.11
N ALA A 110 -0.28 -3.17 -0.14
CA ALA A 110 -1.45 -2.56 0.48
C ALA A 110 -2.34 -1.85 -0.55
N CYS A 111 -1.75 -1.05 -1.46
CA CYS A 111 -2.50 -0.40 -2.55
C CYS A 111 -3.18 -1.41 -3.48
N GLU A 112 -2.54 -2.54 -3.78
CA GLU A 112 -3.14 -3.58 -4.61
C GLU A 112 -4.28 -4.34 -3.91
N LEU A 113 -4.17 -4.54 -2.59
CA LEU A 113 -5.22 -5.16 -1.79
C LEU A 113 -6.48 -4.28 -1.74
N VAL A 114 -6.35 -3.02 -1.35
CA VAL A 114 -7.49 -2.13 -1.15
C VAL A 114 -8.17 -1.69 -2.46
N GLY A 115 -7.49 -1.84 -3.57
CA GLY A 115 -8.07 -1.67 -4.90
C GLY A 115 -8.69 -0.29 -5.11
N LYS A 116 -10.02 -0.23 -5.29
CA LYS A 116 -10.75 1.01 -5.60
C LYS A 116 -10.91 1.97 -4.39
N ALA A 117 -10.89 1.42 -3.18
CA ALA A 117 -11.01 2.23 -1.97
C ALA A 117 -9.81 3.17 -1.82
N GLY A 118 -8.62 2.70 -2.22
CA GLY A 118 -7.41 3.50 -2.13
C GLY A 118 -6.82 3.56 -0.72
N LEU A 119 -5.65 4.17 -0.64
CA LEU A 119 -4.83 4.25 0.55
C LEU A 119 -4.52 5.70 0.88
N SER A 120 -4.68 6.09 2.14
CA SER A 120 -4.32 7.41 2.69
C SER A 120 -3.25 7.28 3.79
N SER A 121 -2.63 8.42 4.12
CA SER A 121 -1.63 8.48 5.19
C SER A 121 -2.26 8.36 6.57
N ASP A 122 -1.41 8.07 7.58
CA ASP A 122 -1.74 8.31 8.99
C ASP A 122 -2.02 9.80 9.21
N ARG A 123 -3.01 10.08 10.08
CA ARG A 123 -3.42 11.44 10.43
C ARG A 123 -2.71 11.98 11.68
N ASN A 124 -2.16 11.08 12.50
CA ASN A 124 -1.57 11.45 13.78
C ASN A 124 -0.06 11.63 13.70
N GLU A 125 0.63 10.73 13.00
CA GLU A 125 2.09 10.75 12.93
C GLU A 125 2.61 10.10 11.63
N VAL A 126 3.43 10.82 10.89
CA VAL A 126 4.07 10.31 9.67
C VAL A 126 5.59 10.45 9.80
N SER A 127 6.31 9.32 9.83
CA SER A 127 7.77 9.33 9.83
C SER A 127 8.34 9.85 8.51
N ASP A 128 9.59 10.37 8.53
CA ASP A 128 10.30 10.81 7.31
C ASP A 128 10.36 9.74 6.22
N ALA A 129 10.43 8.47 6.59
CA ALA A 129 10.45 7.38 5.64
C ALA A 129 9.08 7.18 4.98
N ALA A 130 8.00 7.26 5.76
CA ALA A 130 6.63 7.21 5.26
C ALA A 130 6.32 8.44 4.39
N TRP A 131 6.74 9.64 4.84
CA TRP A 131 6.62 10.87 4.06
C TRP A 131 7.23 10.74 2.66
N LYS A 132 8.43 10.19 2.54
CA LYS A 132 9.08 9.95 1.24
C LYS A 132 8.27 9.02 0.36
N MET A 133 7.59 8.03 0.95
CA MET A 133 6.72 7.13 0.21
C MET A 133 5.46 7.83 -0.31
N TRP A 134 4.78 8.62 0.53
CA TRP A 134 3.62 9.40 0.12
C TRP A 134 3.97 10.43 -0.96
N LYS A 135 5.10 11.13 -0.79
CA LYS A 135 5.64 12.05 -1.81
C LYS A 135 5.91 11.32 -3.13
N TYR A 136 6.52 10.13 -3.08
CA TYR A 136 6.74 9.31 -4.26
C TYR A 136 5.42 8.96 -4.96
N MET A 137 4.41 8.52 -4.24
CA MET A 137 3.11 8.17 -4.82
C MET A 137 2.44 9.39 -5.46
N ASN A 138 2.51 10.56 -4.81
CA ASN A 138 1.97 11.82 -5.32
C ASN A 138 2.66 12.31 -6.59
N GLN A 139 3.91 11.98 -6.80
CA GLN A 139 4.69 12.33 -7.98
C GLN A 139 4.57 11.32 -9.13
N ASN A 140 3.86 10.22 -8.92
CA ASN A 140 3.74 9.12 -9.90
C ASN A 140 2.31 8.94 -10.38
N ASP A 141 1.77 9.97 -10.99
CA ASP A 141 0.44 9.99 -11.61
C ASP A 141 0.26 8.95 -12.73
N GLN A 142 1.35 8.44 -13.30
CA GLN A 142 1.30 7.31 -14.23
C GLN A 142 0.88 6.00 -13.56
N THR A 143 1.23 5.81 -12.28
CA THR A 143 0.97 4.58 -11.51
C THR A 143 -0.28 4.69 -10.65
N TYR A 144 -0.53 5.88 -10.11
CA TYR A 144 -1.63 6.12 -9.17
C TYR A 144 -2.64 7.12 -9.72
N ASP A 145 -3.92 6.86 -9.51
CA ASP A 145 -4.96 7.89 -9.51
C ASP A 145 -4.91 8.57 -8.14
N ILE A 146 -4.71 9.87 -8.16
CA ILE A 146 -4.58 10.69 -6.95
C ILE A 146 -5.90 11.43 -6.79
N LYS A 147 -6.57 11.18 -5.67
CA LYS A 147 -7.81 11.84 -5.31
C LYS A 147 -7.55 12.78 -4.15
N GLY A 148 -7.86 14.05 -4.33
CA GLY A 148 -7.89 15.00 -3.23
C GLY A 148 -8.97 14.60 -2.22
N THR A 149 -8.68 14.78 -0.96
CA THR A 149 -9.68 14.53 0.09
C THR A 149 -10.81 15.56 0.05
N TYR A 150 -10.61 16.68 -0.64
CA TYR A 150 -11.62 17.69 -0.94
C TYR A 150 -12.71 17.25 -1.92
N ASP A 151 -12.43 16.26 -2.78
CA ASP A 151 -13.37 15.77 -3.78
C ASP A 151 -14.32 14.71 -3.21
N TRP A 152 -14.25 14.46 -1.93
CA TRP A 152 -15.18 13.58 -1.26
C TRP A 152 -16.43 14.38 -0.84
N ASP A 153 -17.60 14.02 -1.44
CA ASP A 153 -18.94 14.60 -1.24
C ASP A 153 -19.49 14.46 0.20
N GLY A 154 -18.64 14.41 1.22
CA GLY A 154 -19.05 14.61 2.60
C GLY A 154 -19.23 16.10 2.85
N GLU A 155 -20.39 16.51 3.34
CA GLU A 155 -20.58 17.86 3.84
C GLU A 155 -19.61 18.12 4.99
N GLN A 156 -18.46 18.72 4.66
CA GLN A 156 -17.54 19.25 5.67
C GLN A 156 -18.29 20.35 6.43
N THR A 157 -18.45 20.16 7.71
CA THR A 157 -19.05 21.20 8.53
C THR A 157 -17.95 22.18 8.95
N PRO A 158 -18.14 23.51 8.75
CA PRO A 158 -17.09 24.50 9.05
C PRO A 158 -16.63 24.52 10.50
N ASP A 159 -17.37 23.87 11.39
CA ASP A 159 -17.20 23.94 12.83
C ASP A 159 -16.56 22.66 13.41
N ASP A 160 -16.39 21.59 12.62
CA ASP A 160 -15.80 20.33 13.07
C ASP A 160 -14.49 20.04 12.32
N LEU A 161 -13.37 20.32 13.00
CA LEU A 161 -12.03 20.03 12.48
C LEU A 161 -11.77 18.51 12.30
N MET A 162 -12.65 17.67 12.81
CA MET A 162 -12.51 16.21 12.74
C MET A 162 -13.11 15.63 11.46
N ASP A 163 -14.00 16.38 10.79
CA ASP A 163 -14.53 15.99 9.47
C ASP A 163 -13.66 16.49 8.30
N ASP A 164 -12.64 17.31 8.61
CA ASP A 164 -11.73 17.90 7.65
C ASP A 164 -10.55 16.97 7.33
N CYS A 165 -10.72 16.18 6.31
CA CYS A 165 -9.63 15.34 5.76
C CYS A 165 -8.40 16.12 5.31
N ALA A 166 -8.55 17.44 5.15
CA ALA A 166 -7.50 18.34 4.67
C ALA A 166 -6.59 18.88 5.78
N SER A 167 -6.95 18.68 7.04
CA SER A 167 -6.39 19.46 8.17
C SER A 167 -5.10 18.92 8.78
N ILE A 168 -4.30 18.10 8.09
CA ILE A 168 -2.93 17.87 8.56
C ILE A 168 -2.08 19.09 8.21
N SER A 169 -1.97 20.03 9.14
CA SER A 169 -0.97 21.08 9.10
C SER A 169 0.32 20.57 9.72
N TRP A 170 1.19 19.98 8.93
CA TRP A 170 2.56 19.71 9.39
C TRP A 170 3.40 20.96 9.16
N GLU A 171 3.60 21.74 10.21
CA GLU A 171 4.41 22.96 10.19
C GLU A 171 5.90 22.69 9.85
N ASP A 172 6.35 21.45 10.00
CA ASP A 172 7.76 21.06 9.87
C ASP A 172 8.16 20.54 8.48
N HIS A 173 7.24 20.27 7.58
CA HIS A 173 7.55 19.73 6.26
C HIS A 173 7.40 20.76 5.16
N ASN A 174 8.49 21.45 4.85
CA ASN A 174 8.75 22.29 3.67
C ASN A 174 7.58 23.15 3.14
N ASP A 175 7.86 24.43 2.94
CA ASP A 175 6.95 25.44 2.37
C ASP A 175 6.23 25.05 1.07
N GLU A 176 6.76 24.10 0.32
CA GLU A 176 6.20 23.57 -0.91
C GLU A 176 4.79 22.93 -0.73
N TRP A 177 4.50 22.44 0.46
CA TRP A 177 3.27 21.67 0.75
C TRP A 177 2.32 22.37 1.72
N LYS A 178 2.49 23.68 1.89
CA LYS A 178 1.57 24.51 2.72
C LYS A 178 0.16 24.58 2.16
N ASN A 179 -0.02 24.27 0.85
CA ASN A 179 -1.36 24.16 0.28
C ASN A 179 -1.92 22.75 0.56
N PRO A 180 -2.97 22.60 1.38
CA PRO A 180 -3.55 21.31 1.71
C PRO A 180 -3.94 20.48 0.48
N ALA A 181 -4.40 21.15 -0.59
CA ALA A 181 -4.80 20.49 -1.84
C ALA A 181 -3.67 19.73 -2.55
N TYR A 182 -2.42 20.08 -2.30
CA TYR A 182 -1.25 19.42 -2.91
C TYR A 182 -0.41 18.62 -1.94
N ASN A 183 -0.78 18.61 -0.65
CA ASN A 183 -0.06 17.86 0.35
C ASN A 183 -0.30 16.35 0.16
N PRO A 184 0.75 15.53 -0.07
CA PRO A 184 0.61 14.08 -0.24
C PRO A 184 -0.11 13.38 0.90
N LEU A 185 -0.07 13.94 2.11
CA LEU A 185 -0.74 13.39 3.28
C LEU A 185 -2.27 13.59 3.24
N ASN A 186 -2.74 14.56 2.44
CA ASN A 186 -4.16 14.85 2.23
C ASN A 186 -4.69 14.23 0.93
N GLN A 187 -4.08 13.15 0.46
CA GLN A 187 -4.47 12.48 -0.77
C GLN A 187 -4.82 11.01 -0.51
N VAL A 188 -5.68 10.49 -1.36
CA VAL A 188 -5.97 9.06 -1.46
C VAL A 188 -5.37 8.54 -2.76
N PHE A 189 -4.57 7.49 -2.63
CA PHE A 189 -3.85 6.88 -3.74
C PHE A 189 -4.51 5.57 -4.15
N VAL A 190 -4.94 5.50 -5.41
CA VAL A 190 -5.54 4.31 -6.00
C VAL A 190 -4.64 3.81 -7.12
N LYS A 191 -4.12 2.60 -7.01
CA LYS A 191 -3.26 2.03 -8.06
C LYS A 191 -4.06 1.83 -9.34
N LYS A 192 -3.55 2.33 -10.49
CA LYS A 192 -4.23 2.27 -11.80
C LYS A 192 -4.31 0.86 -12.34
N ASP A 193 -3.23 0.09 -12.20
CA ASP A 193 -3.20 -1.32 -12.60
C ASP A 193 -4.01 -2.18 -11.63
N LYS A 194 -5.18 -2.62 -12.08
CA LYS A 194 -6.11 -3.47 -11.32
C LYS A 194 -5.76 -4.96 -11.40
N THR A 195 -4.72 -5.32 -12.13
CA THR A 195 -4.31 -6.73 -12.29
C THR A 195 -3.53 -7.29 -11.10
N ARG A 196 -3.15 -6.43 -10.14
CA ARG A 196 -2.40 -6.78 -8.93
C ARG A 196 -1.06 -7.49 -9.25
N PRO A 197 -0.19 -6.88 -10.06
CA PRO A 197 1.03 -7.54 -10.53
C PRO A 197 1.99 -7.91 -9.41
N THR A 198 2.09 -7.08 -8.37
CA THR A 198 2.98 -7.32 -7.23
C THR A 198 2.50 -8.49 -6.39
N ILE A 199 1.22 -8.55 -6.05
CA ILE A 199 0.62 -9.68 -5.33
C ILE A 199 0.78 -10.96 -6.14
N LYS A 200 0.50 -10.94 -7.45
CA LYS A 200 0.70 -12.11 -8.32
C LYS A 200 2.14 -12.59 -8.32
N CYS A 201 3.10 -11.68 -8.46
CA CYS A 201 4.52 -12.03 -8.39
C CYS A 201 4.88 -12.67 -7.05
N LEU A 202 4.40 -12.13 -5.95
CA LEU A 202 4.65 -12.67 -4.62
C LEU A 202 4.03 -14.06 -4.42
N ILE A 203 2.80 -14.28 -4.91
CA ILE A 203 2.14 -15.61 -4.88
C ILE A 203 2.95 -16.62 -5.69
N GLU A 204 3.36 -16.26 -6.90
CA GLU A 204 4.15 -17.13 -7.80
C GLU A 204 5.47 -17.55 -7.18
N LYS A 205 6.09 -16.66 -6.40
CA LYS A 205 7.35 -16.91 -5.69
C LYS A 205 7.15 -17.58 -4.32
N GLY A 206 5.93 -17.76 -3.85
CA GLY A 206 5.63 -18.25 -2.50
C GLY A 206 6.06 -17.28 -1.39
N LEU A 207 6.07 -15.97 -1.69
CA LEU A 207 6.50 -14.92 -0.77
C LEU A 207 5.34 -14.19 -0.08
N ILE A 208 4.10 -14.55 -0.38
CA ILE A 208 2.90 -14.06 0.31
C ILE A 208 1.92 -15.20 0.53
N GLU A 209 1.29 -15.19 1.70
CA GLU A 209 0.18 -16.05 2.06
C GLU A 209 -0.95 -15.23 2.70
N PHE A 210 -2.16 -15.76 2.65
CA PHE A 210 -3.36 -15.15 3.20
C PHE A 210 -3.87 -16.02 4.36
N ALA A 211 -4.04 -15.41 5.56
CA ALA A 211 -4.40 -16.10 6.79
C ALA A 211 -5.89 -16.41 6.89
#